data_bbbace3c4f327a9f8ac91e241cf73755
#
_entry.id   bbbace3c4f327a9f8ac91e241cf73755
#
_cell.length_a   1.000
_cell.length_b   1.000
_cell.length_c   1.000
_cell.angle_alpha   90.00
_cell.angle_beta   90.00
_cell.angle_gamma   90.00
#
_symmetry.space_group_name_H-M   'P 1'
#
loop_
_entity.id
_entity.type
_entity.pdbx_description
1 polymer ?
#
loop_
_entity_poly.entity_id
_entity_poly.type
_entity_poly.pdbx_seq_one_letter_code
_entity_poly.pdbx_strand_id
1 'polypeptide(L)'
;ALMMALHPDWTVSEIRSALGSTANPSVLKDSDGINPADPFDMGSGRLDLSAAGNAGLVLDESVENYLAADPQRGGEPNALNLPYMVEFQCNIACTWTRTVKSVMLDTQTWTVSFEQAPGLALDVQPATFTLEPGEEITLTITAHVSGVPLLETLFGAINLIPADGQGTRLP
;
A
#
# COMPACT_ATOMS: atom_id res chain seq x y z
N ALA A 1 -14.51 -11.14 -10.40
CA ALA A 1 -14.98 -11.48 -11.75
C ALA A 1 -14.62 -10.41 -12.77
N LEU A 2 -15.04 -9.13 -12.59
CA LEU A 2 -14.81 -8.06 -13.58
C LEU A 2 -13.31 -7.78 -13.80
N MET A 3 -12.53 -7.62 -12.74
CA MET A 3 -11.08 -7.41 -12.82
C MET A 3 -10.36 -8.60 -13.50
N MET A 4 -10.75 -9.83 -13.18
CA MET A 4 -10.20 -11.03 -13.84
C MET A 4 -10.52 -11.11 -15.33
N ALA A 5 -11.65 -10.54 -15.76
CA ALA A 5 -12.00 -10.47 -17.18
C ALA A 5 -11.21 -9.37 -17.92
N LEU A 6 -10.90 -8.27 -17.22
CA LEU A 6 -10.13 -7.16 -17.76
C LEU A 6 -8.62 -7.49 -17.81
N HIS A 7 -8.12 -8.14 -16.78
CA HIS A 7 -6.71 -8.52 -16.61
C HIS A 7 -6.60 -10.04 -16.37
N PRO A 8 -6.76 -10.87 -17.41
CA PRO A 8 -6.76 -12.34 -17.26
C PRO A 8 -5.40 -12.90 -16.82
N ASP A 9 -4.32 -12.13 -17.03
CA ASP A 9 -2.95 -12.52 -16.70
C ASP A 9 -2.53 -12.10 -15.30
N TRP A 10 -3.37 -11.32 -14.58
CA TRP A 10 -3.05 -10.92 -13.20
C TRP A 10 -3.39 -12.03 -12.21
N THR A 11 -2.53 -12.21 -11.22
CA THR A 11 -2.80 -13.10 -10.10
C THR A 11 -3.96 -12.55 -9.24
N VAL A 12 -4.52 -13.39 -8.40
CA VAL A 12 -5.54 -12.96 -7.42
C VAL A 12 -4.97 -11.92 -6.46
N SER A 13 -3.69 -12.06 -6.09
CA SER A 13 -2.98 -11.12 -5.22
C SER A 13 -2.78 -9.78 -5.91
N GLU A 14 -2.35 -9.74 -7.15
CA GLU A 14 -2.23 -8.52 -7.95
C GLU A 14 -3.57 -7.80 -8.08
N ILE A 15 -4.66 -8.51 -8.38
CA ILE A 15 -6.01 -7.94 -8.43
C ILE A 15 -6.40 -7.35 -7.07
N ARG A 16 -6.15 -8.07 -5.98
CA ARG A 16 -6.45 -7.60 -4.62
C ARG A 16 -5.64 -6.35 -4.29
N SER A 17 -4.36 -6.32 -4.65
CA SER A 17 -3.51 -5.16 -4.42
C SER A 17 -3.98 -3.94 -5.22
N ALA A 18 -4.34 -4.11 -6.50
CA ALA A 18 -4.90 -3.04 -7.32
C ALA A 18 -6.18 -2.45 -6.71
N LEU A 19 -7.10 -3.30 -6.26
CA LEU A 19 -8.35 -2.86 -5.61
C LEU A 19 -8.08 -2.07 -4.31
N GLY A 20 -7.09 -2.48 -3.51
CA GLY A 20 -6.74 -1.81 -2.27
C GLY A 20 -5.96 -0.52 -2.49
N SER A 21 -4.95 -0.55 -3.35
CA SER A 21 -4.04 0.59 -3.55
C SER A 21 -4.61 1.73 -4.40
N THR A 22 -5.77 1.53 -5.04
CA THR A 22 -6.48 2.56 -5.80
C THR A 22 -7.82 2.96 -5.19
N ALA A 23 -8.16 2.42 -4.01
CA ALA A 23 -9.38 2.78 -3.29
C ALA A 23 -9.35 4.25 -2.84
N ASN A 24 -10.52 4.87 -2.77
CA ASN A 24 -10.67 6.28 -2.40
C ASN A 24 -11.01 6.44 -0.90
N PRO A 25 -10.07 6.91 -0.05
CA PRO A 25 -10.29 7.09 1.38
C PRO A 25 -11.10 8.35 1.72
N SER A 26 -11.11 9.36 0.84
CA SER A 26 -11.60 10.71 1.18
C SER A 26 -13.12 10.85 1.26
N VAL A 27 -13.87 9.81 0.88
CA VAL A 27 -15.34 9.87 0.75
C VAL A 27 -16.08 9.19 1.90
N LEU A 28 -15.36 8.61 2.85
CA LEU A 28 -15.95 7.84 3.93
C LEU A 28 -15.98 8.62 5.24
N LYS A 29 -17.03 8.34 6.00
CA LYS A 29 -17.25 8.85 7.35
C LYS A 29 -17.21 7.69 8.32
N ASP A 30 -16.88 7.98 9.57
CA ASP A 30 -17.01 7.02 10.65
C ASP A 30 -18.47 6.68 10.96
N SER A 31 -18.70 5.89 11.97
CA SER A 31 -20.04 5.44 12.36
C SER A 31 -20.97 6.57 12.84
N ASP A 32 -20.43 7.75 13.18
CA ASP A 32 -21.22 8.93 13.57
C ASP A 32 -21.75 9.71 12.35
N GLY A 33 -21.24 9.42 11.14
CA GLY A 33 -21.58 10.08 9.89
C GLY A 33 -21.08 11.51 9.76
N ILE A 34 -20.26 12.00 10.67
CA ILE A 34 -19.77 13.38 10.76
C ILE A 34 -18.27 13.44 10.50
N ASN A 35 -17.49 12.69 11.29
CA ASN A 35 -16.04 12.68 11.19
C ASN A 35 -15.54 11.85 10.01
N PRO A 36 -14.38 12.19 9.43
CA PRO A 36 -13.74 11.30 8.46
C PRO A 36 -13.44 9.94 9.10
N ALA A 37 -13.70 8.85 8.36
CA ALA A 37 -13.30 7.51 8.77
C ALA A 37 -11.77 7.39 8.82
N ASP A 38 -11.24 6.68 9.81
CA ASP A 38 -9.83 6.35 9.87
C ASP A 38 -9.54 5.00 9.18
N PRO A 39 -8.27 4.58 9.00
CA PRO A 39 -7.94 3.32 8.37
C PRO A 39 -8.47 2.07 9.09
N PHE A 40 -8.77 2.12 10.39
CA PHE A 40 -9.42 1.00 11.09
C PHE A 40 -10.91 0.88 10.76
N ASP A 41 -11.56 2.02 10.46
CA ASP A 41 -12.97 2.04 10.04
C ASP A 41 -13.14 1.61 8.57
N MET A 42 -12.25 2.07 7.70
CA MET A 42 -12.45 1.98 6.24
C MET A 42 -11.43 1.12 5.49
N GLY A 43 -10.34 0.66 6.14
CA GLY A 43 -9.22 0.03 5.43
C GLY A 43 -8.56 0.99 4.44
N SER A 44 -8.47 0.62 3.17
CA SER A 44 -7.96 1.49 2.10
C SER A 44 -8.96 2.55 1.64
N GLY A 45 -10.26 2.38 1.92
CA GLY A 45 -11.30 3.28 1.47
C GLY A 45 -12.37 2.62 0.59
N ARG A 46 -13.15 3.44 -0.09
CA ARG A 46 -14.19 2.98 -1.02
C ARG A 46 -13.56 2.47 -2.31
N LEU A 47 -13.96 1.27 -2.70
CA LEU A 47 -13.54 0.63 -3.95
C LEU A 47 -13.87 1.52 -5.17
N ASP A 48 -12.87 1.71 -6.02
CA ASP A 48 -12.98 2.33 -7.34
C ASP A 48 -12.51 1.34 -8.42
N LEU A 49 -13.48 0.71 -9.10
CA LEU A 49 -13.17 -0.28 -10.14
C LEU A 49 -12.53 0.33 -11.38
N SER A 50 -12.81 1.60 -11.67
CA SER A 50 -12.18 2.29 -12.79
C SER A 50 -10.71 2.56 -12.51
N ALA A 51 -10.39 3.06 -11.31
CA ALA A 51 -9.01 3.27 -10.88
C ALA A 51 -8.25 1.93 -10.79
N ALA A 52 -8.87 0.89 -10.22
CA ALA A 52 -8.25 -0.43 -10.09
C ALA A 52 -7.97 -1.09 -11.46
N GLY A 53 -8.87 -0.92 -12.43
CA GLY A 53 -8.67 -1.42 -13.79
C GLY A 53 -7.57 -0.69 -14.57
N ASN A 54 -7.15 0.48 -14.09
CA ASN A 54 -6.06 1.28 -14.65
C ASN A 54 -4.88 1.41 -13.67
N ALA A 55 -4.77 0.51 -12.68
CA ALA A 55 -3.64 0.53 -11.76
C ALA A 55 -2.31 0.48 -12.52
N GLY A 56 -1.35 1.30 -12.09
CA GLY A 56 -0.03 1.34 -12.72
C GLY A 56 0.98 0.41 -12.07
N LEU A 57 0.80 0.14 -10.76
CA LEU A 57 1.61 -0.79 -9.99
C LEU A 57 0.70 -1.79 -9.26
N VAL A 58 1.17 -3.01 -9.16
CA VAL A 58 0.54 -4.07 -8.35
C VAL A 58 1.56 -4.72 -7.44
N LEU A 59 1.09 -5.35 -6.37
CA LEU A 59 1.88 -6.18 -5.48
C LEU A 59 1.36 -7.61 -5.61
N ASP A 60 2.27 -8.56 -5.77
CA ASP A 60 1.94 -9.98 -5.75
C ASP A 60 2.41 -10.65 -4.46
N GLU A 61 1.67 -11.66 -4.03
CA GLU A 61 1.99 -12.42 -2.84
C GLU A 61 1.64 -13.89 -3.02
N SER A 62 2.54 -14.78 -2.64
CA SER A 62 2.39 -16.21 -2.84
C SER A 62 1.65 -16.91 -1.68
N VAL A 63 1.05 -18.06 -1.96
CA VAL A 63 0.44 -18.91 -0.94
C VAL A 63 1.49 -19.39 0.07
N GLU A 64 2.71 -19.69 -0.41
CA GLU A 64 3.82 -20.12 0.42
C GLU A 64 4.22 -19.07 1.43
N ASN A 65 4.26 -17.79 1.03
CA ASN A 65 4.56 -16.67 1.92
C ASN A 65 3.44 -16.46 2.94
N TYR A 66 2.16 -16.59 2.56
CA TYR A 66 1.06 -16.56 3.53
C TYR A 66 1.19 -17.68 4.59
N LEU A 67 1.59 -18.89 4.18
CA LEU A 67 1.80 -19.99 5.12
C LEU A 67 3.04 -19.76 6.01
N ALA A 68 4.09 -19.18 5.46
CA ALA A 68 5.31 -18.84 6.20
C ALA A 68 5.09 -17.68 7.19
N ALA A 69 4.18 -16.77 6.89
CA ALA A 69 3.84 -15.62 7.74
C ALA A 69 2.91 -15.95 8.93
N ASP A 70 2.51 -17.23 9.10
CA ASP A 70 1.63 -17.67 10.19
C ASP A 70 2.26 -17.42 11.58
N PRO A 71 1.74 -16.50 12.41
CA PRO A 71 2.30 -16.20 13.73
C PRO A 71 2.29 -17.41 14.68
N GLN A 72 1.37 -18.36 14.50
CA GLN A 72 1.33 -19.57 15.31
C GLN A 72 2.52 -20.50 15.05
N ARG A 73 3.21 -20.29 13.93
CA ARG A 73 4.44 -21.00 13.54
C ARG A 73 5.69 -20.13 13.62
N GLY A 74 5.60 -18.96 14.25
CA GLY A 74 6.70 -18.01 14.37
C GLY A 74 6.93 -17.15 13.14
N GLY A 75 5.95 -17.08 12.24
CA GLY A 75 5.99 -16.22 11.05
C GLY A 75 5.65 -14.77 11.37
N GLU A 76 6.03 -13.88 10.44
CA GLU A 76 5.89 -12.43 10.55
C GLU A 76 4.93 -11.90 9.47
N PRO A 77 3.65 -11.58 9.79
CA PRO A 77 2.69 -11.05 8.82
C PRO A 77 3.14 -9.75 8.15
N ASN A 78 3.95 -8.94 8.82
CA ASN A 78 4.49 -7.69 8.28
C ASN A 78 5.46 -7.88 7.11
N ALA A 79 6.00 -9.10 6.95
CA ALA A 79 6.85 -9.48 5.83
C ALA A 79 6.07 -9.73 4.53
N LEU A 80 4.74 -9.91 4.60
CA LEU A 80 3.91 -10.12 3.42
C LEU A 80 3.93 -8.90 2.50
N ASN A 81 4.02 -9.16 1.19
CA ASN A 81 4.03 -8.12 0.16
C ASN A 81 2.60 -7.59 -0.13
N LEU A 82 2.00 -6.99 0.87
CA LEU A 82 0.66 -6.41 0.80
C LEU A 82 0.73 -4.87 0.76
N PRO A 83 -0.27 -4.20 0.17
CA PRO A 83 -0.29 -2.73 0.14
C PRO A 83 -0.41 -2.10 1.54
N TYR A 84 -0.86 -2.86 2.53
CA TYR A 84 -1.10 -2.38 3.90
C TYR A 84 0.13 -2.60 4.78
N MET A 85 0.38 -1.67 5.70
CA MET A 85 1.46 -1.74 6.68
C MET A 85 0.92 -1.42 8.06
N VAL A 86 1.11 -2.34 9.01
CA VAL A 86 0.68 -2.15 10.40
C VAL A 86 1.80 -2.58 11.32
N GLU A 87 2.12 -1.75 12.31
CA GLU A 87 3.07 -2.09 13.36
C GLU A 87 2.57 -1.59 14.71
N PHE A 88 2.33 -2.51 15.63
CA PHE A 88 1.81 -2.20 16.98
C PHE A 88 2.91 -1.81 17.98
N GLN A 89 4.17 -2.05 17.66
CA GLN A 89 5.32 -1.83 18.56
C GLN A 89 6.38 -0.91 17.96
N CYS A 90 5.96 0.09 17.19
CA CYS A 90 6.87 1.08 16.60
C CYS A 90 7.22 2.16 17.64
N ASN A 91 8.29 1.96 18.40
CA ASN A 91 8.68 2.89 19.47
C ASN A 91 9.48 4.10 18.98
N ILE A 92 10.35 3.93 17.98
CA ILE A 92 11.21 4.98 17.41
C ILE A 92 11.16 4.92 15.89
N ALA A 93 11.41 3.73 15.34
CA ALA A 93 11.36 3.49 13.90
C ALA A 93 10.96 2.04 13.63
N CYS A 94 10.21 1.87 12.56
CA CYS A 94 9.87 0.56 12.01
C CYS A 94 10.05 0.56 10.49
N THR A 95 10.39 -0.60 9.95
CA THR A 95 10.77 -0.73 8.54
C THR A 95 10.03 -1.90 7.90
N TRP A 96 9.54 -1.67 6.69
CA TRP A 96 8.94 -2.70 5.84
C TRP A 96 9.64 -2.72 4.48
N THR A 97 9.53 -3.82 3.79
CA THR A 97 9.86 -3.91 2.36
C THR A 97 8.60 -4.20 1.57
N ARG A 98 8.48 -3.60 0.39
CA ARG A 98 7.40 -3.88 -0.55
C ARG A 98 7.96 -3.96 -1.96
N THR A 99 7.68 -5.04 -2.64
CA THR A 99 8.02 -5.20 -4.06
C THR A 99 6.81 -4.83 -4.89
N VAL A 100 6.96 -3.83 -5.73
CA VAL A 100 5.94 -3.38 -6.67
C VAL A 100 6.33 -3.76 -8.08
N LYS A 101 5.34 -4.14 -8.89
CA LYS A 101 5.49 -4.53 -10.30
C LYS A 101 4.75 -3.55 -11.19
N SER A 102 5.41 -3.05 -12.24
CA SER A 102 4.78 -2.22 -13.26
C SER A 102 3.83 -3.06 -14.13
N VAL A 103 2.59 -2.62 -14.24
CA VAL A 103 1.58 -3.17 -15.16
C VAL A 103 1.21 -2.17 -16.24
N MET A 104 1.99 -1.10 -16.38
CA MET A 104 1.89 -0.12 -17.45
C MET A 104 2.36 -0.73 -18.78
N LEU A 105 1.87 -0.18 -19.88
CA LEU A 105 2.29 -0.60 -21.24
C LEU A 105 3.59 0.07 -21.70
N ASP A 106 3.95 1.19 -21.07
CA ASP A 106 5.14 1.99 -21.39
C ASP A 106 6.01 2.18 -20.14
N THR A 107 7.29 2.45 -20.34
CA THR A 107 8.22 2.80 -19.27
C THR A 107 7.75 4.04 -18.53
N GLN A 108 7.63 3.97 -17.20
CA GLN A 108 7.18 5.04 -16.35
C GLN A 108 8.18 5.38 -15.25
N THR A 109 8.29 6.66 -14.94
CA THR A 109 9.02 7.15 -13.77
C THR A 109 8.02 7.48 -12.67
N TRP A 110 8.30 6.96 -11.47
CA TRP A 110 7.47 7.09 -10.28
C TRP A 110 8.16 7.97 -9.25
N THR A 111 7.38 8.82 -8.60
CA THR A 111 7.85 9.68 -7.51
C THR A 111 7.03 9.39 -6.24
N VAL A 112 7.72 9.35 -5.10
CA VAL A 112 7.08 9.09 -3.81
C VAL A 112 6.61 10.41 -3.18
N SER A 113 5.40 10.41 -2.63
CA SER A 113 4.91 11.45 -1.73
C SER A 113 4.20 10.83 -0.52
N PHE A 114 4.00 11.61 0.53
CA PHE A 114 3.55 11.11 1.82
C PHE A 114 2.33 11.84 2.34
N GLU A 115 1.42 11.09 2.98
CA GLU A 115 0.43 11.59 3.93
C GLU A 115 0.92 11.19 5.32
N GLN A 116 1.11 12.16 6.22
CA GLN A 116 1.75 11.93 7.52
C GLN A 116 0.98 12.65 8.62
N ALA A 117 0.62 11.91 9.68
CA ALA A 117 0.13 12.52 10.91
C ALA A 117 1.25 13.26 11.66
N PRO A 118 0.94 14.26 12.50
CA PRO A 118 1.93 14.86 13.40
C PRO A 118 2.62 13.81 14.26
N GLY A 119 3.94 13.83 14.30
CA GLY A 119 4.75 12.84 15.04
C GLY A 119 5.13 11.59 14.23
N LEU A 120 4.62 11.45 13.01
CA LEU A 120 5.02 10.40 12.05
C LEU A 120 5.83 11.01 10.92
N ALA A 121 7.03 10.49 10.66
CA ALA A 121 7.80 10.81 9.47
C ALA A 121 8.07 9.53 8.67
N LEU A 122 7.71 9.55 7.38
CA LEU A 122 7.90 8.41 6.46
C LEU A 122 9.09 8.68 5.53
N ASP A 123 9.88 7.66 5.26
CA ASP A 123 10.92 7.62 4.25
C ASP A 123 10.76 6.40 3.36
N VAL A 124 11.06 6.53 2.08
CA VAL A 124 11.04 5.43 1.11
C VAL A 124 12.28 5.46 0.24
N GLN A 125 12.94 4.35 0.12
CA GLN A 125 14.11 4.18 -0.73
C GLN A 125 13.89 3.08 -1.77
N PRO A 126 14.06 3.38 -3.07
CA PRO A 126 14.34 4.71 -3.63
C PRO A 126 13.10 5.62 -3.65
N ALA A 127 13.30 6.94 -3.48
CA ALA A 127 12.22 7.94 -3.53
C ALA A 127 11.74 8.28 -4.97
N THR A 128 12.52 7.88 -5.96
CA THR A 128 12.18 7.99 -7.39
C THR A 128 12.76 6.80 -8.11
N PHE A 129 12.00 6.20 -8.99
CA PHE A 129 12.44 5.02 -9.75
C PHE A 129 11.73 4.96 -11.10
N THR A 130 12.36 4.29 -12.06
CA THR A 130 11.79 4.07 -13.40
C THR A 130 11.65 2.58 -13.63
N LEU A 131 10.51 2.15 -14.14
CA LEU A 131 10.21 0.75 -14.44
C LEU A 131 9.75 0.61 -15.89
N GLU A 132 10.26 -0.41 -16.55
CA GLU A 132 9.74 -0.92 -17.82
C GLU A 132 8.46 -1.77 -17.58
N PRO A 133 7.67 -2.05 -18.62
CA PRO A 133 6.53 -2.94 -18.51
C PRO A 133 6.91 -4.31 -17.90
N GLY A 134 6.24 -4.70 -16.82
CA GLY A 134 6.48 -5.96 -16.11
C GLY A 134 7.69 -5.97 -15.18
N GLU A 135 8.47 -4.90 -15.14
CA GLU A 135 9.62 -4.79 -14.22
C GLU A 135 9.17 -4.60 -12.77
N GLU A 136 9.97 -5.09 -11.84
CA GLU A 136 9.73 -5.03 -10.39
C GLU A 136 10.83 -4.24 -9.68
N ILE A 137 10.46 -3.59 -8.59
CA ILE A 137 11.40 -2.96 -7.67
C ILE A 137 10.97 -3.19 -6.23
N THR A 138 11.95 -3.41 -5.35
CA THR A 138 11.71 -3.47 -3.91
C THR A 138 11.97 -2.11 -3.28
N LEU A 139 10.97 -1.60 -2.60
CA LEU A 139 11.01 -0.37 -1.82
C LEU A 139 11.28 -0.70 -0.36
N THR A 140 12.21 0.01 0.26
CA THR A 140 12.40 0.01 1.72
C THR A 140 11.66 1.21 2.29
N ILE A 141 10.73 0.95 3.18
CA ILE A 141 9.84 1.94 3.78
C ILE A 141 10.18 2.03 5.27
N THR A 142 10.46 3.23 5.75
CA THR A 142 10.76 3.46 7.17
C THR A 142 9.81 4.51 7.73
N ALA A 143 9.16 4.17 8.84
CA ALA A 143 8.39 5.10 9.64
C ALA A 143 9.19 5.48 10.89
N HIS A 144 9.36 6.77 11.12
CA HIS A 144 9.94 7.34 12.33
C HIS A 144 8.85 7.95 13.18
N VAL A 145 8.81 7.60 14.47
CA VAL A 145 7.82 8.09 15.44
C VAL A 145 8.52 8.95 16.49
N SER A 146 8.00 10.14 16.74
CA SER A 146 8.56 11.05 17.72
C SER A 146 7.49 11.93 18.39
N GLY A 147 7.64 12.16 19.69
CA GLY A 147 6.78 13.09 20.44
C GLY A 147 5.34 12.66 20.60
N VAL A 148 5.05 11.36 20.47
CA VAL A 148 3.69 10.79 20.53
C VAL A 148 3.47 10.14 21.89
N PRO A 149 2.32 10.37 22.55
CA PRO A 149 1.94 9.67 23.77
C PRO A 149 1.91 8.15 23.58
N LEU A 150 2.18 7.40 24.65
CA LEU A 150 2.03 5.94 24.63
C LEU A 150 0.59 5.56 24.31
N LEU A 151 0.41 4.52 23.49
CA LEU A 151 -0.88 3.98 23.05
C LEU A 151 -1.66 4.86 22.05
N GLU A 152 -1.06 5.91 21.52
CA GLU A 152 -1.65 6.66 20.40
C GLU A 152 -1.35 5.95 19.07
N THR A 153 -2.36 5.82 18.21
CA THR A 153 -2.20 5.28 16.87
C THR A 153 -1.97 6.40 15.88
N LEU A 154 -0.92 6.29 15.08
CA LEU A 154 -0.63 7.20 13.98
C LEU A 154 -0.96 6.56 12.65
N PHE A 155 -1.57 7.34 11.77
CA PHE A 155 -1.89 6.93 10.42
C PHE A 155 -1.09 7.73 9.40
N GLY A 156 -0.69 7.07 8.34
CA GLY A 156 -0.03 7.67 7.20
C GLY A 156 -0.32 6.91 5.93
N ALA A 157 0.15 7.46 4.81
CA ALA A 157 0.16 6.72 3.56
C ALA A 157 1.32 7.17 2.66
N ILE A 158 1.72 6.28 1.78
CA ILE A 158 2.71 6.50 0.75
C ILE A 158 1.98 6.52 -0.58
N ASN A 159 2.16 7.58 -1.34
CA ASN A 159 1.63 7.70 -2.68
C ASN A 159 2.77 7.56 -3.69
N LEU A 160 2.70 6.54 -4.53
CA LEU A 160 3.57 6.31 -5.67
C LEU A 160 2.88 6.94 -6.89
N ILE A 161 3.43 8.04 -7.37
CA ILE A 161 2.82 8.89 -8.40
C ILE A 161 3.59 8.70 -9.70
N PRO A 162 2.97 8.16 -10.76
CA PRO A 162 3.59 8.06 -12.07
C PRO A 162 3.64 9.43 -12.76
N ALA A 163 4.52 9.56 -13.76
CA ALA A 163 4.52 10.75 -14.63
C ALA A 163 3.17 10.88 -15.36
N ASP A 164 2.60 9.76 -15.78
CA ASP A 164 1.27 9.66 -16.39
C ASP A 164 0.53 8.46 -15.84
N GLY A 165 -0.80 8.55 -15.67
CA GLY A 165 -1.66 7.43 -15.28
C GLY A 165 -2.13 7.42 -13.82
N GLN A 166 -2.60 6.26 -13.37
CA GLN A 166 -3.17 6.06 -12.04
C GLN A 166 -2.09 5.86 -10.99
N GLY A 167 -2.09 6.68 -9.96
CA GLY A 167 -1.24 6.50 -8.78
C GLY A 167 -1.61 5.28 -7.95
N THR A 168 -0.65 4.83 -7.15
CA THR A 168 -0.76 3.69 -6.23
C THR A 168 -0.57 4.19 -4.81
N ARG A 169 -1.53 3.93 -3.92
CA ARG A 169 -1.49 4.33 -2.50
C ARG A 169 -1.25 3.13 -1.61
N LEU A 170 -0.26 3.21 -0.74
CA LEU A 170 0.07 2.23 0.29
C LEU A 170 -0.25 2.82 1.67
N PRO A 171 -1.39 2.47 2.28
CA PRO A 171 -1.80 2.96 3.60
C PRO A 171 -1.11 2.21 4.74
#